data_54a88d27d1f8bcb3f228eb134162dd2b
#
_entry.id   54a88d27d1f8bcb3f228eb134162dd2b
#
_cell.length_a   1.000
_cell.length_b   1.000
_cell.length_c   1.000
_cell.angle_alpha   90.00
_cell.angle_beta   90.00
_cell.angle_gamma   90.00
#
_symmetry.space_group_name_H-M   'P 1'
#
loop_
_entity.id
_entity.type
_entity.pdbx_description
1 polymer ?
#
loop_
_entity_poly.entity_id
_entity_poly.type
_entity_poly.pdbx_seq_one_letter_code
_entity_poly.pdbx_strand_id
1 'polypeptide(L)'
;NMSSIKYKIWMLLPLMAMISCESILDKFPEDKITPETFFTTENELELYSNNFYVACISGTRVFKDYGDVIIQPILEKAISGQRTIPETDSNFDGWGWGALRDINFCLENIYRCQKEEVRNHYEGLARFFRAYFYFVKVRRFGDVPWYDYVIGSADTEALSKPRDSREFVMGKVLEDIDFAIDNLRTQKDVYRVT
;
A
#
# COMPACT_ATOMS: atom_id res chain seq x y z
N ASN A 1 -50.35 -46.26 21.46
CA ASN A 1 -49.08 -46.07 20.72
C ASN A 1 -48.73 -44.61 20.45
N MET A 2 -49.36 -43.68 21.16
CA MET A 2 -49.11 -42.23 21.04
C MET A 2 -47.79 -41.79 21.78
N SER A 3 -47.33 -42.56 22.73
CA SER A 3 -46.09 -42.30 23.45
C SER A 3 -44.80 -42.55 22.63
N SER A 4 -44.83 -43.60 21.77
CA SER A 4 -43.67 -43.92 20.91
C SER A 4 -43.40 -42.88 19.81
N ILE A 5 -44.44 -42.16 19.37
CA ILE A 5 -44.35 -41.10 18.34
C ILE A 5 -43.73 -39.84 18.98
N LYS A 6 -44.04 -39.50 20.23
CA LYS A 6 -43.49 -38.32 20.94
C LYS A 6 -42.00 -38.46 21.17
N TYR A 7 -41.47 -39.64 21.50
CA TYR A 7 -40.03 -39.90 21.68
C TYR A 7 -39.25 -39.79 20.35
N LYS A 8 -39.85 -40.26 19.25
CA LYS A 8 -39.23 -40.15 17.92
C LYS A 8 -39.13 -38.70 17.43
N ILE A 9 -40.16 -37.89 17.72
CA ILE A 9 -40.16 -36.46 17.41
C ILE A 9 -39.13 -35.69 18.25
N TRP A 10 -38.98 -36.04 19.54
CA TRP A 10 -38.04 -35.42 20.44
C TRP A 10 -36.59 -35.77 20.10
N MET A 11 -36.34 -36.94 19.51
CA MET A 11 -35.02 -37.39 19.07
C MET A 11 -34.58 -36.78 17.71
N LEU A 12 -35.55 -36.32 16.92
CA LEU A 12 -35.31 -35.64 15.60
C LEU A 12 -35.01 -34.13 15.75
N LEU A 13 -35.44 -33.53 16.85
CA LEU A 13 -35.26 -32.09 17.10
C LEU A 13 -33.76 -31.68 17.22
N PRO A 14 -32.87 -32.42 17.91
CA PRO A 14 -31.45 -32.06 18.00
C PRO A 14 -30.69 -32.35 16.68
N LEU A 15 -31.19 -33.22 15.80
CA LEU A 15 -30.56 -33.51 14.51
C LEU A 15 -30.75 -32.39 13.49
N MET A 16 -31.80 -31.60 13.60
CA MET A 16 -32.06 -30.43 12.74
C MET A 16 -31.25 -29.19 13.17
N ALA A 17 -30.73 -29.16 14.38
CA ALA A 17 -29.91 -28.04 14.88
C ALA A 17 -28.43 -28.08 14.40
N MET A 18 -28.03 -29.16 13.74
CA MET A 18 -26.66 -29.32 13.21
C MET A 18 -26.50 -28.80 11.76
N ILE A 19 -27.56 -28.32 11.15
CA ILE A 19 -27.47 -27.60 9.85
C ILE A 19 -27.28 -26.11 10.20
N SER A 20 -26.21 -25.82 10.86
CA SER A 20 -25.74 -24.43 11.03
C SER A 20 -25.19 -23.98 9.68
N CYS A 21 -25.81 -22.96 9.09
CA CYS A 21 -25.34 -22.33 7.86
C CYS A 21 -23.94 -21.76 8.08
N GLU A 22 -22.90 -22.41 7.59
CA GLU A 22 -21.53 -21.86 7.51
C GLU A 22 -21.48 -20.59 6.68
N SER A 23 -22.44 -20.37 5.78
CA SER A 23 -22.46 -19.22 4.87
C SER A 23 -22.83 -17.86 5.50
N ILE A 24 -23.24 -17.80 6.78
CA ILE A 24 -23.57 -16.52 7.45
C ILE A 24 -22.31 -15.87 8.06
N LEU A 25 -21.28 -16.66 8.35
CA LEU A 25 -20.01 -16.15 8.90
C LEU A 25 -19.06 -15.61 7.83
N ASP A 26 -19.26 -15.95 6.58
CA ASP A 26 -18.41 -15.53 5.45
C ASP A 26 -18.93 -14.25 4.74
N LYS A 27 -19.83 -13.50 5.35
CA LYS A 27 -20.16 -12.16 4.84
C LYS A 27 -18.99 -11.23 5.18
N PHE A 28 -18.12 -11.05 4.20
CA PHE A 28 -17.17 -9.93 4.22
C PHE A 28 -17.98 -8.64 4.37
N PRO A 29 -17.55 -7.71 5.26
CA PRO A 29 -18.18 -6.41 5.36
C PRO A 29 -18.18 -5.75 3.98
N GLU A 30 -19.35 -5.36 3.46
CA GLU A 30 -19.50 -4.69 2.16
C GLU A 30 -18.69 -3.37 2.08
N ASP A 31 -18.27 -2.84 3.22
CA ASP A 31 -17.50 -1.61 3.36
C ASP A 31 -15.97 -1.80 3.25
N LYS A 32 -15.47 -3.04 3.11
CA LYS A 32 -14.04 -3.30 2.93
C LYS A 32 -13.78 -3.74 1.49
N ILE A 33 -12.86 -3.04 0.85
CA ILE A 33 -12.29 -3.47 -0.43
C ILE A 33 -11.67 -4.84 -0.20
N THR A 34 -12.33 -5.88 -0.72
CA THR A 34 -11.76 -7.23 -0.72
C THR A 34 -10.95 -7.40 -2.01
N PRO A 35 -9.73 -7.93 -1.93
CA PRO A 35 -8.90 -8.12 -3.12
C PRO A 35 -9.59 -8.95 -4.21
N GLU A 36 -10.50 -9.86 -3.82
CA GLU A 36 -11.21 -10.76 -4.72
C GLU A 36 -12.12 -10.05 -5.71
N THR A 37 -12.69 -8.91 -5.33
CA THR A 37 -13.67 -8.15 -6.13
C THR A 37 -13.13 -6.84 -6.65
N PHE A 38 -11.92 -6.44 -6.26
CA PHE A 38 -11.28 -5.18 -6.62
C PHE A 38 -10.03 -5.43 -7.47
N PHE A 39 -9.49 -4.44 -8.12
CA PHE A 39 -8.35 -4.49 -9.05
C PHE A 39 -8.64 -5.18 -10.39
N THR A 40 -9.91 -5.30 -10.80
CA THR A 40 -10.30 -5.97 -12.04
C THR A 40 -10.48 -5.00 -13.20
N THR A 41 -10.84 -3.76 -12.92
CA THR A 41 -11.12 -2.71 -13.91
C THR A 41 -10.15 -1.55 -13.82
N GLU A 42 -10.02 -0.80 -14.92
CA GLU A 42 -9.19 0.42 -14.98
C GLU A 42 -9.62 1.46 -13.95
N ASN A 43 -10.93 1.67 -13.79
CA ASN A 43 -11.47 2.63 -12.83
C ASN A 43 -11.10 2.30 -11.37
N GLU A 44 -11.09 1.02 -11.02
CA GLU A 44 -10.69 0.56 -9.68
C GLU A 44 -9.20 0.80 -9.44
N LEU A 45 -8.36 0.48 -10.44
CA LEU A 45 -6.93 0.73 -10.37
C LEU A 45 -6.63 2.23 -10.28
N GLU A 46 -7.35 3.06 -11.05
CA GLU A 46 -7.24 4.51 -10.96
C GLU A 46 -7.62 5.03 -9.58
N LEU A 47 -8.80 4.61 -9.09
CA LEU A 47 -9.29 5.02 -7.78
C LEU A 47 -8.30 4.67 -6.66
N TYR A 48 -7.75 3.46 -6.70
CA TYR A 48 -6.77 3.01 -5.71
C TYR A 48 -5.45 3.80 -5.80
N SER A 49 -4.92 3.94 -7.01
CA SER A 49 -3.63 4.61 -7.24
C SER A 49 -3.66 6.11 -6.97
N ASN A 50 -4.83 6.76 -7.03
CA ASN A 50 -4.97 8.16 -6.64
C ASN A 50 -4.55 8.42 -5.19
N ASN A 51 -4.68 7.41 -4.30
CA ASN A 51 -4.19 7.52 -2.93
C ASN A 51 -2.66 7.67 -2.83
N PHE A 52 -1.90 7.16 -3.80
CA PHE A 52 -0.44 7.29 -3.80
C PHE A 52 0.01 8.74 -3.90
N TYR A 53 -0.71 9.57 -4.68
CA TYR A 53 -0.42 10.99 -4.79
C TYR A 53 -0.60 11.70 -3.45
N VAL A 54 -1.69 11.40 -2.75
CA VAL A 54 -1.97 12.01 -1.43
C VAL A 54 -0.98 11.52 -0.38
N ALA A 55 -0.64 10.23 -0.39
CA ALA A 55 0.27 9.63 0.59
C ALA A 55 1.73 10.04 0.39
N CYS A 56 2.18 10.16 -0.87
CA CYS A 56 3.59 10.37 -1.20
C CYS A 56 3.93 11.82 -1.54
N ILE A 57 3.00 12.59 -2.10
CA ILE A 57 3.24 13.96 -2.57
C ILE A 57 2.48 14.95 -1.69
N SER A 58 3.17 15.56 -0.75
CA SER A 58 2.57 16.64 0.06
C SER A 58 2.60 17.95 -0.72
N GLY A 59 1.44 18.55 -0.96
CA GLY A 59 1.31 19.85 -1.63
C GLY A 59 2.06 21.00 -0.94
N THR A 60 2.33 20.88 0.35
CA THR A 60 3.10 21.88 1.10
C THR A 60 4.60 21.80 0.85
N ARG A 61 5.12 20.72 0.23
CA ARG A 61 6.55 20.57 -0.05
C ARG A 61 7.04 21.48 -1.16
N VAL A 62 6.18 21.83 -2.11
CA VAL A 62 6.52 22.72 -3.22
C VAL A 62 6.94 24.11 -2.72
N PHE A 63 6.42 24.52 -1.58
CA PHE A 63 6.69 25.83 -0.96
C PHE A 63 7.66 25.79 0.22
N LYS A 64 8.18 24.62 0.58
CA LYS A 64 9.24 24.48 1.59
C LYS A 64 10.58 24.54 0.88
N ASP A 65 11.05 25.75 0.63
CA ASP A 65 12.41 25.95 0.18
C ASP A 65 13.36 25.90 1.38
N TYR A 66 14.23 24.90 1.38
CA TYR A 66 15.33 24.77 2.37
C TYR A 66 16.59 25.52 1.90
N GLY A 67 16.46 26.32 0.83
CA GLY A 67 17.55 27.07 0.24
C GLY A 67 17.58 28.54 0.69
N ASP A 68 18.38 29.33 0.00
CA ASP A 68 18.64 30.73 0.32
C ASP A 68 17.53 31.69 -0.10
N VAL A 69 16.48 31.20 -0.80
CA VAL A 69 15.46 32.05 -1.44
C VAL A 69 14.30 32.38 -0.51
N ILE A 70 13.92 31.45 0.39
CA ILE A 70 12.83 31.65 1.35
C ILE A 70 13.32 31.32 2.75
N ILE A 71 13.36 32.34 3.62
CA ILE A 71 13.69 32.16 5.03
C ILE A 71 12.39 32.13 5.84
N GLN A 72 12.14 31.01 6.51
CA GLN A 72 11.04 30.88 7.46
C GLN A 72 11.41 31.57 8.78
N PRO A 73 10.43 32.14 9.54
CA PRO A 73 10.69 32.75 10.84
C PRO A 73 11.36 31.80 11.85
N ILE A 74 11.12 30.50 11.69
CA ILE A 74 11.78 29.44 12.48
C ILE A 74 12.71 28.70 11.53
N LEU A 75 14.02 28.77 11.82
CA LEU A 75 15.03 28.13 11.00
C LEU A 75 14.85 26.59 11.06
N GLU A 76 14.80 25.97 9.90
CA GLU A 76 14.72 24.50 9.80
C GLU A 76 15.91 23.84 10.51
N LYS A 77 15.65 22.75 11.22
CA LYS A 77 16.68 22.03 12.00
C LYS A 77 17.87 21.56 11.13
N ALA A 78 17.63 21.30 9.84
CA ALA A 78 18.69 20.93 8.91
C ALA A 78 19.67 22.10 8.68
N ILE A 79 19.17 23.34 8.57
CA ILE A 79 19.95 24.55 8.34
C ILE A 79 20.66 24.98 9.63
N SER A 80 19.98 24.82 10.78
CA SER A 80 20.54 25.17 12.10
C SER A 80 21.56 24.15 12.64
N GLY A 81 21.82 23.05 11.92
CA GLY A 81 22.67 21.95 12.39
C GLY A 81 22.09 21.10 13.51
N GLN A 82 20.81 21.30 13.84
CA GLN A 82 20.11 20.57 14.91
C GLN A 82 19.27 19.39 14.38
N ARG A 83 19.57 18.90 13.17
CA ARG A 83 18.84 17.79 12.57
C ARG A 83 19.06 16.51 13.39
N THR A 84 17.98 15.99 13.94
CA THR A 84 17.92 14.63 14.48
C THR A 84 17.15 13.73 13.50
N ILE A 85 17.59 12.48 13.37
CA ILE A 85 16.84 11.47 12.61
C ILE A 85 15.72 10.97 13.54
N PRO A 86 14.44 11.19 13.21
CA PRO A 86 13.36 10.72 14.07
C PRO A 86 13.25 9.20 14.01
N GLU A 87 13.29 8.55 15.16
CA GLU A 87 13.16 7.10 15.29
C GLU A 87 11.70 6.63 15.25
N THR A 88 10.77 7.51 15.59
CA THR A 88 9.35 7.17 15.80
C THR A 88 8.37 7.95 14.94
N ASP A 89 8.85 8.75 14.00
CA ASP A 89 8.01 9.56 13.13
C ASP A 89 7.31 8.67 12.09
N SER A 90 5.97 8.55 12.20
CA SER A 90 5.13 7.74 11.30
C SER A 90 4.80 8.43 9.97
N ASN A 91 5.26 9.66 9.75
CA ASN A 91 5.03 10.38 8.51
C ASN A 91 5.80 9.77 7.34
N PHE A 92 5.37 10.09 6.11
CA PHE A 92 6.04 9.65 4.89
C PHE A 92 7.53 10.06 4.86
N ASP A 93 7.87 11.24 5.34
CA ASP A 93 9.26 11.73 5.48
C ASP A 93 10.02 11.12 6.65
N GLY A 94 9.31 10.55 7.62
CA GLY A 94 9.85 9.84 8.77
C GLY A 94 10.05 8.35 8.52
N TRP A 95 9.95 7.56 9.57
CA TRP A 95 10.06 6.09 9.52
C TRP A 95 8.70 5.40 9.24
N GLY A 96 7.71 6.13 8.67
CA GLY A 96 6.40 5.58 8.30
C GLY A 96 6.49 4.70 7.05
N TRP A 97 5.87 3.52 7.09
CA TRP A 97 5.88 2.50 6.03
C TRP A 97 4.49 2.23 5.42
N GLY A 98 3.47 2.96 5.88
CA GLY A 98 2.09 2.77 5.44
C GLY A 98 1.91 2.93 3.92
N ALA A 99 2.47 3.98 3.34
CA ALA A 99 2.40 4.22 1.89
C ALA A 99 3.02 3.06 1.09
N LEU A 100 4.14 2.49 1.55
CA LEU A 100 4.75 1.33 0.89
C LEU A 100 3.85 0.10 0.96
N ARG A 101 3.19 -0.12 2.09
CA ARG A 101 2.25 -1.23 2.24
C ARG A 101 1.11 -1.14 1.22
N ASP A 102 0.52 0.05 1.05
CA ASP A 102 -0.57 0.28 0.10
C ASP A 102 -0.09 0.09 -1.35
N ILE A 103 1.13 0.55 -1.66
CA ILE A 103 1.73 0.36 -2.98
C ILE A 103 1.98 -1.13 -3.26
N ASN A 104 2.60 -1.85 -2.32
CA ASN A 104 2.87 -3.28 -2.48
C ASN A 104 1.56 -4.09 -2.56
N PHE A 105 0.53 -3.71 -1.79
CA PHE A 105 -0.78 -4.34 -1.89
C PHE A 105 -1.39 -4.18 -3.29
N CYS A 106 -1.26 -3.01 -3.91
CA CYS A 106 -1.64 -2.82 -5.30
C CYS A 106 -0.86 -3.75 -6.23
N LEU A 107 0.47 -3.78 -6.10
CA LEU A 107 1.34 -4.60 -6.94
C LEU A 107 1.05 -6.11 -6.81
N GLU A 108 0.74 -6.60 -5.61
CA GLU A 108 0.37 -7.99 -5.37
C GLU A 108 -0.99 -8.37 -5.99
N ASN A 109 -1.90 -7.42 -6.22
CA ASN A 109 -3.24 -7.70 -6.71
C ASN A 109 -3.50 -7.26 -8.16
N ILE A 110 -2.59 -6.51 -8.76
CA ILE A 110 -2.77 -5.90 -10.08
C ILE A 110 -2.95 -6.92 -11.22
N TYR A 111 -2.45 -8.16 -11.04
CA TYR A 111 -2.61 -9.26 -12.00
C TYR A 111 -4.09 -9.62 -12.27
N ARG A 112 -5.02 -9.20 -11.40
CA ARG A 112 -6.46 -9.40 -11.54
C ARG A 112 -7.04 -8.61 -12.71
N CYS A 113 -6.42 -7.51 -13.08
CA CYS A 113 -6.78 -6.76 -14.29
C CYS A 113 -6.34 -7.54 -15.53
N GLN A 114 -7.32 -8.01 -16.31
CA GLN A 114 -7.06 -8.84 -17.50
C GLN A 114 -6.56 -8.01 -18.69
N LYS A 115 -6.80 -6.70 -18.71
CA LYS A 115 -6.32 -5.81 -19.77
C LYS A 115 -4.85 -5.49 -19.54
N GLU A 116 -3.98 -6.08 -20.34
CA GLU A 116 -2.53 -5.99 -20.19
C GLU A 116 -2.02 -4.54 -20.24
N GLU A 117 -2.49 -3.74 -21.18
CA GLU A 117 -2.10 -2.33 -21.30
C GLU A 117 -2.46 -1.52 -20.05
N VAL A 118 -3.66 -1.73 -19.50
CA VAL A 118 -4.11 -1.09 -18.27
C VAL A 118 -3.27 -1.54 -17.08
N ARG A 119 -3.08 -2.85 -16.97
CA ARG A 119 -2.26 -3.45 -15.91
C ARG A 119 -0.83 -2.87 -15.91
N ASN A 120 -0.19 -2.86 -17.06
CA ASN A 120 1.19 -2.38 -17.21
C ASN A 120 1.31 -0.90 -16.85
N HIS A 121 0.33 -0.08 -17.24
CA HIS A 121 0.29 1.33 -16.87
C HIS A 121 0.21 1.52 -15.34
N TYR A 122 -0.74 0.87 -14.66
CA TYR A 122 -0.90 1.04 -13.21
C TYR A 122 0.17 0.31 -12.40
N GLU A 123 0.77 -0.76 -12.93
CA GLU A 123 1.98 -1.35 -12.37
C GLU A 123 3.16 -0.38 -12.47
N GLY A 124 3.34 0.26 -13.62
CA GLY A 124 4.36 1.30 -13.80
C GLY A 124 4.16 2.46 -12.83
N LEU A 125 2.91 2.90 -12.63
CA LEU A 125 2.58 3.95 -11.66
C LEU A 125 2.89 3.53 -10.22
N ALA A 126 2.50 2.33 -9.81
CA ALA A 126 2.77 1.83 -8.47
C ALA A 126 4.29 1.66 -8.22
N ARG A 127 5.04 1.14 -9.20
CA ARG A 127 6.50 1.03 -9.14
C ARG A 127 7.18 2.40 -9.07
N PHE A 128 6.70 3.39 -9.82
CA PHE A 128 7.20 4.77 -9.70
C PHE A 128 7.04 5.30 -8.27
N PHE A 129 5.88 5.11 -7.65
CA PHE A 129 5.67 5.55 -6.28
C PHE A 129 6.49 4.76 -5.26
N ARG A 130 6.75 3.48 -5.49
CA ARG A 130 7.67 2.68 -4.67
C ARG A 130 9.10 3.20 -4.78
N ALA A 131 9.55 3.48 -5.98
CA ALA A 131 10.86 4.08 -6.23
C ALA A 131 10.99 5.44 -5.52
N TYR A 132 9.98 6.30 -5.64
CA TYR A 132 9.95 7.59 -4.97
C TYR A 132 9.97 7.46 -3.44
N PHE A 133 9.18 6.52 -2.89
CA PHE A 133 9.19 6.20 -1.47
C PHE A 133 10.60 5.85 -0.98
N TYR A 134 11.25 4.90 -1.64
CA TYR A 134 12.58 4.45 -1.25
C TYR A 134 13.65 5.53 -1.46
N PHE A 135 13.57 6.31 -2.52
CA PHE A 135 14.46 7.46 -2.70
C PHE A 135 14.38 8.43 -1.52
N VAL A 136 13.18 8.75 -1.05
CA VAL A 136 13.01 9.62 0.13
C VAL A 136 13.59 8.97 1.39
N LYS A 137 13.37 7.66 1.59
CA LYS A 137 13.93 6.92 2.73
C LYS A 137 15.46 6.89 2.69
N VAL A 138 16.05 6.49 1.58
CA VAL A 138 17.52 6.43 1.43
C VAL A 138 18.16 7.80 1.61
N ARG A 139 17.58 8.86 1.03
CA ARG A 139 18.07 10.23 1.20
C ARG A 139 18.10 10.67 2.67
N ARG A 140 17.14 10.18 3.48
CA ARG A 140 17.00 10.59 4.88
C ARG A 140 17.76 9.70 5.85
N PHE A 141 17.76 8.38 5.62
CA PHE A 141 18.23 7.39 6.59
C PHE A 141 19.47 6.61 6.13
N GLY A 142 19.85 6.73 4.86
CA GLY A 142 20.90 5.89 4.27
C GLY A 142 20.40 4.48 4.01
N ASP A 143 20.97 3.51 4.70
CA ASP A 143 20.55 2.11 4.60
C ASP A 143 19.16 1.90 5.19
N VAL A 144 18.29 1.19 4.44
CA VAL A 144 16.90 0.89 4.82
C VAL A 144 16.52 -0.51 4.36
N PRO A 145 15.61 -1.22 5.05
CA PRO A 145 15.17 -2.53 4.58
C PRO A 145 14.33 -2.39 3.29
N TRP A 146 14.59 -3.25 2.31
CA TRP A 146 13.79 -3.35 1.08
C TRP A 146 12.66 -4.35 1.28
N TYR A 147 11.45 -3.94 0.94
CA TYR A 147 10.26 -4.77 0.92
C TYR A 147 9.50 -4.56 -0.39
N ASP A 148 9.35 -5.62 -1.17
CA ASP A 148 8.57 -5.65 -2.41
C ASP A 148 7.26 -6.45 -2.29
N TYR A 149 6.86 -6.75 -1.07
CA TYR A 149 5.65 -7.46 -0.70
C TYR A 149 4.96 -6.82 0.52
N VAL A 150 3.72 -7.23 0.78
CA VAL A 150 2.96 -6.77 1.95
C VAL A 150 3.36 -7.54 3.19
N ILE A 151 3.95 -6.85 4.16
CA ILE A 151 4.32 -7.45 5.44
C ILE A 151 3.08 -7.60 6.31
N GLY A 152 2.84 -8.82 6.80
CA GLY A 152 1.82 -9.10 7.80
C GLY A 152 2.17 -8.48 9.16
N SER A 153 1.17 -7.99 9.90
CA SER A 153 1.38 -7.42 11.24
C SER A 153 1.95 -8.41 12.25
N ALA A 154 1.81 -9.71 12.00
CA ALA A 154 2.35 -10.80 12.84
C ALA A 154 3.70 -11.33 12.34
N ASP A 155 4.23 -10.85 11.23
CA ASP A 155 5.50 -11.28 10.66
C ASP A 155 6.66 -10.57 11.37
N THR A 156 7.03 -11.10 12.52
CA THR A 156 8.10 -10.55 13.36
C THR A 156 9.47 -10.65 12.70
N GLU A 157 9.70 -11.66 11.86
CA GLU A 157 10.95 -11.85 11.13
C GLU A 157 11.14 -10.74 10.10
N ALA A 158 10.14 -10.50 9.23
CA ALA A 158 10.18 -9.41 8.27
C ALA A 158 10.28 -8.03 8.94
N LEU A 159 9.55 -7.81 10.04
CA LEU A 159 9.59 -6.56 10.78
C LEU A 159 10.94 -6.30 11.47
N SER A 160 11.71 -7.36 11.75
CA SER A 160 13.04 -7.30 12.39
C SER A 160 14.18 -7.41 11.38
N LYS A 161 13.88 -7.42 10.08
CA LYS A 161 14.89 -7.52 9.02
C LYS A 161 15.95 -6.42 9.17
N PRO A 162 17.26 -6.74 9.06
CA PRO A 162 18.30 -5.75 9.03
C PRO A 162 18.14 -4.81 7.83
N ARG A 163 18.75 -3.64 7.90
CA ARG A 163 18.76 -2.69 6.79
C ARG A 163 19.59 -3.24 5.64
N ASP A 164 19.07 -3.15 4.45
CA ASP A 164 19.81 -3.38 3.22
C ASP A 164 20.68 -2.16 2.89
N SER A 165 21.79 -2.35 2.20
CA SER A 165 22.64 -1.25 1.82
C SER A 165 21.92 -0.29 0.88
N ARG A 166 22.21 1.01 1.01
CA ARG A 166 21.64 2.03 0.11
C ARG A 166 21.93 1.75 -1.36
N GLU A 167 23.08 1.15 -1.67
CA GLU A 167 23.45 0.77 -3.04
C GLU A 167 22.50 -0.29 -3.60
N PHE A 168 22.21 -1.34 -2.83
CA PHE A 168 21.24 -2.35 -3.19
C PHE A 168 19.85 -1.74 -3.39
N VAL A 169 19.38 -0.94 -2.43
CA VAL A 169 18.06 -0.30 -2.51
C VAL A 169 17.95 0.63 -3.71
N MET A 170 19.00 1.43 -3.99
CA MET A 170 19.01 2.31 -5.17
C MET A 170 19.05 1.53 -6.49
N GLY A 171 19.68 0.37 -6.51
CA GLY A 171 19.59 -0.55 -7.66
C GLY A 171 18.13 -0.97 -7.91
N LYS A 172 17.38 -1.33 -6.86
CA LYS A 172 15.96 -1.66 -6.95
C LYS A 172 15.09 -0.47 -7.36
N VAL A 173 15.43 0.71 -6.89
CA VAL A 173 14.78 1.97 -7.30
C VAL A 173 14.94 2.20 -8.81
N LEU A 174 16.13 1.95 -9.37
CA LEU A 174 16.36 2.08 -10.81
C LEU A 174 15.54 1.04 -11.60
N GLU A 175 15.50 -0.22 -11.18
CA GLU A 175 14.68 -1.26 -11.81
C GLU A 175 13.18 -0.84 -11.86
N ASP A 176 12.67 -0.24 -10.78
CA ASP A 176 11.28 0.23 -10.73
C ASP A 176 11.04 1.46 -11.62
N ILE A 177 12.01 2.37 -11.71
CA ILE A 177 11.91 3.55 -12.60
C ILE A 177 11.97 3.12 -14.07
N ASP A 178 12.88 2.23 -14.43
CA ASP A 178 13.01 1.74 -15.81
C ASP A 178 11.71 1.07 -16.26
N PHE A 179 11.14 0.21 -15.42
CA PHE A 179 9.84 -0.37 -15.69
C PHE A 179 8.73 0.68 -15.86
N ALA A 180 8.73 1.71 -15.02
CA ALA A 180 7.75 2.79 -15.10
C ALA A 180 7.88 3.58 -16.41
N ILE A 181 9.12 3.88 -16.84
CA ILE A 181 9.38 4.59 -18.11
C ILE A 181 8.82 3.79 -19.30
N ASP A 182 9.03 2.48 -19.30
CA ASP A 182 8.61 1.62 -20.42
C ASP A 182 7.08 1.43 -20.50
N ASN A 183 6.37 1.53 -19.37
CA ASN A 183 4.97 1.12 -19.28
C ASN A 183 3.97 2.25 -19.00
N LEU A 184 4.43 3.41 -18.53
CA LEU A 184 3.52 4.54 -18.30
C LEU A 184 3.03 5.13 -19.62
N ARG A 185 1.73 5.41 -19.70
CA ARG A 185 1.14 6.13 -20.82
C ARG A 185 1.68 7.55 -20.89
N THR A 186 2.10 7.99 -22.05
CA THR A 186 2.64 9.32 -22.29
C THR A 186 1.56 10.36 -22.61
N GLN A 187 0.35 9.90 -22.97
CA GLN A 187 -0.76 10.81 -23.27
C GLN A 187 -1.39 11.29 -21.96
N LYS A 188 -1.45 12.60 -21.83
CA LYS A 188 -2.08 13.28 -20.71
C LYS A 188 -3.59 13.13 -20.81
N ASP A 189 -4.21 12.51 -19.79
CA ASP A 189 -5.65 12.42 -19.71
C ASP A 189 -6.24 13.80 -19.42
N VAL A 190 -7.30 14.18 -20.15
CA VAL A 190 -7.91 15.52 -20.11
C VAL A 190 -8.38 15.90 -18.70
N TYR A 191 -8.61 14.91 -17.84
CA TYR A 191 -9.16 15.09 -16.48
C TYR A 191 -8.11 15.11 -15.37
N ARG A 192 -6.85 14.87 -15.66
CA ARG A 192 -5.79 14.94 -14.65
C ARG A 192 -5.15 16.32 -14.67
N VAL A 193 -5.57 17.15 -13.74
CA VAL A 193 -4.84 18.35 -13.39
C VAL A 193 -3.57 17.91 -12.67
N THR A 194 -2.45 18.08 -13.32
CA THR A 194 -1.11 17.92 -12.75
C THR A 194 -0.78 19.07 -11.83
#